data_7a627533ccb423004b7f8554a09fbfc0
#
_entry.id   7a627533ccb423004b7f8554a09fbfc0
#
_cell.length_a   1.000
_cell.length_b   1.000
_cell.length_c   1.000
_cell.angle_alpha   90.00
_cell.angle_beta   90.00
_cell.angle_gamma   90.00
#
_symmetry.space_group_name_H-M   'P 1'
#
loop_
_entity.id
_entity.type
_entity.pdbx_description
1 polymer ?
#
loop_
_entity_poly.entity_id
_entity_poly.type
_entity_poly.pdbx_seq_one_letter_code
_entity_poly.pdbx_strand_id
1 'polypeptide(L)'
;MGSEMCIRDRIMASALLALFLLSFVLGRYGVPLGEVVKILLSRVFPIEQTWTDNMAIAVWNVRLPRILLACLVGCGLSAAGTAYQTVFQNPMAAPDILGASSGACFGAALAILTGQSTVMVTVFAFLASLLSVALVYLVGRRSRGSRVVSLLLAGIMVGSLFSACTSYIKLVADPANQLPQITYWLMGSLSGTRMHTVAFAAVCMAAGLTPLLLLRWRMNLLTLGEEEARSMGVNTRLLRFTVILCATLLTAASVAVSGMIGWVGLVIPHFCRMLFGYDYRRLIPAAALFGASFLIIVDDIARLATGGEIPLGILTALIGAPVFAA
;
A
#
# COMPACT_ATOMS: atom_id res chain seq x y z
N MET A 1 -7.64 12.73 -28.98
CA MET A 1 -6.74 12.17 -27.91
C MET A 1 -6.90 12.79 -26.53
N GLY A 2 -7.15 14.09 -26.34
CA GLY A 2 -7.35 14.70 -25.02
C GLY A 2 -8.70 14.38 -24.37
N SER A 3 -9.77 14.28 -25.15
CA SER A 3 -11.13 14.03 -24.67
C SER A 3 -11.36 12.59 -24.18
N GLU A 4 -10.85 11.60 -24.88
CA GLU A 4 -10.97 10.18 -24.49
C GLU A 4 -10.24 9.87 -23.18
N MET A 5 -9.15 10.57 -22.91
CA MET A 5 -8.38 10.45 -21.70
C MET A 5 -9.11 11.00 -20.47
N CYS A 6 -9.72 12.16 -20.60
CA CYS A 6 -10.52 12.76 -19.54
C CYS A 6 -11.74 11.87 -19.21
N ILE A 7 -12.25 11.13 -20.19
CA ILE A 7 -13.33 10.16 -19.99
C ILE A 7 -12.86 8.95 -19.17
N ARG A 8 -11.71 8.35 -19.50
CA ARG A 8 -11.16 7.20 -18.77
C ARG A 8 -10.83 7.53 -17.31
N ASP A 9 -10.21 8.69 -17.05
CA ASP A 9 -9.92 9.16 -15.69
C ASP A 9 -11.22 9.40 -14.90
N ARG A 10 -12.26 9.97 -15.53
CA ARG A 10 -13.58 10.15 -14.92
C ARG A 10 -14.27 8.82 -14.62
N ILE A 11 -14.20 7.86 -15.54
CA ILE A 11 -14.75 6.51 -15.33
C ILE A 11 -14.09 5.84 -14.13
N MET A 12 -12.76 5.92 -14.03
CA MET A 12 -12.04 5.33 -12.88
C MET A 12 -12.40 6.01 -11.55
N ALA A 13 -12.46 7.33 -11.54
CA ALA A 13 -12.86 8.06 -10.34
C ALA A 13 -14.32 7.76 -9.94
N SER A 14 -15.23 7.64 -10.92
CA SER A 14 -16.62 7.27 -10.69
C SER A 14 -16.75 5.81 -10.21
N ALA A 15 -15.96 4.91 -10.78
CA ALA A 15 -15.91 3.51 -10.33
C ALA A 15 -15.39 3.39 -8.89
N LEU A 16 -14.32 4.13 -8.54
CA LEU A 16 -13.83 4.18 -7.17
C LEU A 16 -14.88 4.71 -6.20
N LEU A 17 -15.57 5.79 -6.57
CA LEU A 17 -16.64 6.35 -5.75
C LEU A 17 -17.81 5.37 -5.58
N ALA A 18 -18.20 4.68 -6.66
CA ALA A 18 -19.26 3.65 -6.59
C ALA A 18 -18.86 2.48 -5.69
N LEU A 19 -17.62 1.97 -5.82
CA LEU A 19 -17.08 0.92 -4.96
C LEU A 19 -16.99 1.36 -3.50
N PHE A 20 -16.52 2.59 -3.26
CA PHE A 20 -16.47 3.18 -1.93
C PHE A 20 -17.86 3.20 -1.26
N LEU A 21 -18.88 3.67 -1.97
CA LEU A 21 -20.24 3.71 -1.47
C LEU A 21 -20.84 2.30 -1.30
N LEU A 22 -20.57 1.39 -2.24
CA LEU A 22 -21.04 0.00 -2.17
C LEU A 22 -20.45 -0.74 -0.97
N SER A 23 -19.18 -0.52 -0.66
CA SER A 23 -18.49 -1.14 0.48
C SER A 23 -19.11 -0.76 1.84
N PHE A 24 -19.81 0.40 1.93
CA PHE A 24 -20.58 0.74 3.13
C PHE A 24 -21.81 -0.13 3.33
N VAL A 25 -22.38 -0.68 2.28
CA VAL A 25 -23.55 -1.57 2.35
C VAL A 25 -23.10 -3.00 2.61
N LEU A 26 -21.98 -3.39 1.99
CA LEU A 26 -21.40 -4.72 2.12
C LEU A 26 -20.78 -4.90 3.52
N GLY A 27 -21.27 -5.88 4.28
CA GLY A 27 -20.74 -6.20 5.60
C GLY A 27 -21.63 -7.19 6.34
N ARG A 28 -21.07 -7.88 7.34
CA ARG A 28 -21.78 -8.92 8.13
C ARG A 28 -22.95 -8.39 8.93
N TYR A 29 -22.85 -7.15 9.41
CA TYR A 29 -23.95 -6.48 10.08
C TYR A 29 -24.79 -5.75 9.02
N GLY A 30 -25.98 -6.24 8.72
CA GLY A 30 -26.84 -5.66 7.69
C GLY A 30 -27.30 -4.24 8.06
N VAL A 31 -26.83 -3.24 7.30
CA VAL A 31 -27.32 -1.86 7.38
C VAL A 31 -27.96 -1.54 6.03
N PRO A 32 -29.26 -1.24 5.97
CA PRO A 32 -29.93 -0.88 4.72
C PRO A 32 -29.27 0.35 4.06
N LEU A 33 -29.21 0.37 2.73
CA LEU A 33 -28.60 1.48 1.98
C LEU A 33 -29.17 2.84 2.38
N GLY A 34 -30.50 2.92 2.55
CA GLY A 34 -31.16 4.16 2.97
C GLY A 34 -30.67 4.66 4.31
N GLU A 35 -30.46 3.78 5.28
CA GLU A 35 -29.93 4.16 6.60
C GLU A 35 -28.44 4.54 6.54
N VAL A 36 -27.63 3.85 5.71
CA VAL A 36 -26.22 4.24 5.47
C VAL A 36 -26.15 5.68 4.96
N VAL A 37 -26.98 6.03 3.96
CA VAL A 37 -27.00 7.39 3.39
C VAL A 37 -27.43 8.42 4.43
N LYS A 38 -28.48 8.13 5.21
CA LYS A 38 -28.95 9.01 6.28
C LYS A 38 -27.87 9.20 7.36
N ILE A 39 -27.22 8.12 7.81
CA ILE A 39 -26.14 8.17 8.80
C ILE A 39 -24.99 9.04 8.29
N LEU A 40 -24.56 8.89 7.03
CA LEU A 40 -23.51 9.69 6.45
C LEU A 40 -23.89 11.17 6.33
N LEU A 41 -25.12 11.46 5.90
CA LEU A 41 -25.62 12.83 5.75
C LEU A 41 -25.97 13.52 7.07
N SER A 42 -26.25 12.77 8.13
CA SER A 42 -26.61 13.32 9.45
C SER A 42 -25.53 14.20 10.09
N ARG A 43 -24.29 14.09 9.63
CA ARG A 43 -23.19 14.96 10.07
C ARG A 43 -23.26 16.36 9.43
N VAL A 44 -23.93 16.50 8.30
CA VAL A 44 -24.00 17.76 7.53
C VAL A 44 -25.40 18.36 7.62
N PHE A 45 -26.44 17.53 7.67
CA PHE A 45 -27.83 17.95 7.69
C PHE A 45 -28.54 17.42 8.96
N PRO A 46 -29.44 18.19 9.56
CA PRO A 46 -30.26 17.71 10.67
C PRO A 46 -31.29 16.74 10.14
N ILE A 47 -30.98 15.43 10.17
CA ILE A 47 -31.85 14.34 9.72
C ILE A 47 -32.40 13.63 10.96
N GLU A 48 -33.69 13.36 10.98
CA GLU A 48 -34.35 12.60 12.04
C GLU A 48 -33.75 11.18 12.12
N GLN A 49 -33.37 10.76 13.32
CA GLN A 49 -32.71 9.47 13.55
C GLN A 49 -33.71 8.33 13.39
N THR A 50 -33.62 7.58 12.31
CA THR A 50 -34.40 6.37 12.06
C THR A 50 -33.59 5.10 12.27
N TRP A 51 -32.27 5.20 12.42
CA TRP A 51 -31.32 4.10 12.60
C TRP A 51 -31.02 3.85 14.08
N THR A 52 -30.56 2.63 14.38
CA THR A 52 -30.09 2.28 15.73
C THR A 52 -28.66 2.79 15.97
N ASP A 53 -28.28 3.02 17.24
CA ASP A 53 -26.93 3.43 17.61
C ASP A 53 -25.87 2.44 17.12
N ASN A 54 -26.18 1.13 17.14
CA ASN A 54 -25.29 0.09 16.62
C ASN A 54 -25.02 0.25 15.10
N MET A 55 -26.00 0.67 14.31
CA MET A 55 -25.81 0.96 12.88
C MET A 55 -24.87 2.15 12.70
N ALA A 56 -25.04 3.22 13.49
CA ALA A 56 -24.16 4.37 13.45
C ALA A 56 -22.71 4.01 13.84
N ILE A 57 -22.53 3.23 14.91
CA ILE A 57 -21.20 2.72 15.33
C ILE A 57 -20.58 1.86 14.23
N ALA A 58 -21.35 0.95 13.62
CA ALA A 58 -20.86 0.11 12.54
C ALA A 58 -20.37 0.94 11.32
N VAL A 59 -21.11 1.99 10.95
CA VAL A 59 -20.75 2.85 9.81
C VAL A 59 -19.54 3.74 10.15
N TRP A 60 -19.57 4.45 11.27
CA TRP A 60 -18.55 5.46 11.60
C TRP A 60 -17.25 4.88 12.18
N ASN A 61 -17.35 3.88 13.05
CA ASN A 61 -16.20 3.38 13.81
C ASN A 61 -15.58 2.12 13.21
N VAL A 62 -16.31 1.39 12.35
CA VAL A 62 -15.80 0.16 11.75
C VAL A 62 -15.62 0.31 10.24
N ARG A 63 -16.71 0.64 9.51
CA ARG A 63 -16.66 0.64 8.04
C ARG A 63 -15.86 1.80 7.47
N LEU A 64 -16.17 3.02 7.89
CA LEU A 64 -15.49 4.22 7.35
C LEU A 64 -13.96 4.17 7.51
N PRO A 65 -13.38 3.91 8.71
CA PRO A 65 -11.94 3.85 8.85
C PRO A 65 -11.31 2.74 7.98
N ARG A 66 -11.97 1.58 7.90
CA ARG A 66 -11.50 0.44 7.15
C ARG A 66 -11.48 0.70 5.64
N ILE A 67 -12.56 1.23 5.08
CA ILE A 67 -12.66 1.56 3.65
C ILE A 67 -11.64 2.65 3.27
N LEU A 68 -11.51 3.69 4.10
CA LEU A 68 -10.51 4.73 3.90
C LEU A 68 -9.09 4.16 3.92
N LEU A 69 -8.80 3.26 4.87
CA LEU A 69 -7.49 2.63 4.95
C LEU A 69 -7.23 1.72 3.75
N ALA A 70 -8.23 0.95 3.28
CA ALA A 70 -8.12 0.17 2.05
C ALA A 70 -7.79 1.05 0.84
N CYS A 71 -8.47 2.19 0.68
CA CYS A 71 -8.16 3.17 -0.37
C CYS A 71 -6.71 3.65 -0.29
N LEU A 72 -6.28 4.08 0.90
CA LEU A 72 -4.94 4.64 1.10
C LEU A 72 -3.85 3.60 0.84
N VAL A 73 -3.97 2.40 1.40
CA VAL A 73 -2.98 1.32 1.25
C VAL A 73 -2.91 0.86 -0.20
N GLY A 74 -4.05 0.64 -0.86
CA GLY A 74 -4.09 0.26 -2.28
C GLY A 74 -3.48 1.31 -3.19
N CYS A 75 -3.81 2.59 -2.96
CA CYS A 75 -3.22 3.74 -3.63
C CYS A 75 -1.69 3.78 -3.43
N GLY A 76 -1.25 3.70 -2.17
CA GLY A 76 0.16 3.80 -1.80
C GLY A 76 1.02 2.69 -2.38
N LEU A 77 0.60 1.42 -2.24
CA LEU A 77 1.34 0.27 -2.77
C LEU A 77 1.43 0.30 -4.30
N SER A 78 0.36 0.67 -4.99
CA SER A 78 0.35 0.75 -6.46
C SER A 78 1.21 1.90 -6.98
N ALA A 79 1.14 3.07 -6.35
CA ALA A 79 1.99 4.20 -6.70
C ALA A 79 3.48 3.91 -6.42
N ALA A 80 3.78 3.28 -5.26
CA ALA A 80 5.13 2.85 -4.91
C ALA A 80 5.66 1.82 -5.92
N GLY A 81 4.85 0.83 -6.28
CA GLY A 81 5.20 -0.16 -7.31
C GLY A 81 5.54 0.49 -8.65
N THR A 82 4.69 1.41 -9.11
CA THR A 82 4.94 2.19 -10.35
C THR A 82 6.26 2.96 -10.26
N ALA A 83 6.55 3.58 -9.13
CA ALA A 83 7.76 4.33 -8.89
C ALA A 83 9.01 3.44 -8.89
N TYR A 84 8.98 2.30 -8.21
CA TYR A 84 10.09 1.35 -8.21
C TYR A 84 10.35 0.75 -9.60
N GLN A 85 9.29 0.36 -10.32
CA GLN A 85 9.42 -0.16 -11.68
C GLN A 85 10.07 0.86 -12.63
N THR A 86 9.84 2.15 -12.41
CA THR A 86 10.50 3.24 -13.16
C THR A 86 11.98 3.33 -12.83
N VAL A 87 12.31 3.38 -11.54
CA VAL A 87 13.70 3.56 -11.08
C VAL A 87 14.58 2.38 -11.46
N PHE A 88 14.05 1.17 -11.33
CA PHE A 88 14.77 -0.06 -11.64
C PHE A 88 14.68 -0.46 -13.12
N GLN A 89 13.89 0.28 -13.92
CA GLN A 89 13.62 -0.04 -15.34
C GLN A 89 13.25 -1.52 -15.54
N ASN A 90 12.51 -2.06 -14.57
CA ASN A 90 12.09 -3.44 -14.54
C ASN A 90 10.62 -3.53 -14.15
N PRO A 91 9.73 -4.04 -15.02
CA PRO A 91 8.32 -4.17 -14.72
C PRO A 91 8.02 -5.16 -13.59
N MET A 92 8.98 -6.01 -13.24
CA MET A 92 8.90 -6.99 -12.16
C MET A 92 9.33 -6.41 -10.80
N ALA A 93 9.75 -5.14 -10.72
CA ALA A 93 10.15 -4.53 -9.46
C ALA A 93 8.92 -4.33 -8.55
N ALA A 94 8.88 -5.09 -7.48
CA ALA A 94 7.83 -4.98 -6.45
C ALA A 94 8.19 -3.94 -5.38
N PRO A 95 7.22 -3.38 -4.62
CA PRO A 95 7.49 -2.40 -3.57
C PRO A 95 8.45 -2.89 -2.46
N ASP A 96 8.52 -4.18 -2.23
CA ASP A 96 9.35 -4.82 -1.20
C ASP A 96 10.77 -5.18 -1.64
N ILE A 97 11.13 -4.90 -2.90
CA ILE A 97 12.45 -5.25 -3.48
C ILE A 97 13.63 -4.64 -2.69
N LEU A 98 13.40 -3.55 -1.98
CA LEU A 98 14.40 -2.92 -1.10
C LEU A 98 14.26 -3.38 0.37
N GLY A 99 13.54 -4.47 0.64
CA GLY A 99 13.42 -5.04 1.98
C GLY A 99 12.54 -4.23 2.95
N ALA A 100 11.75 -3.27 2.45
CA ALA A 100 10.86 -2.45 3.27
C ALA A 100 9.85 -3.30 4.05
N SER A 101 9.20 -4.27 3.38
CA SER A 101 8.25 -5.17 4.02
C SER A 101 8.90 -6.11 5.03
N SER A 102 10.08 -6.65 4.73
CA SER A 102 10.85 -7.50 5.68
C SER A 102 11.25 -6.74 6.93
N GLY A 103 11.69 -5.47 6.78
CA GLY A 103 11.97 -4.58 7.90
C GLY A 103 10.73 -4.32 8.75
N ALA A 104 9.58 -4.01 8.12
CA ALA A 104 8.31 -3.81 8.83
C ALA A 104 7.87 -5.06 9.60
N CYS A 105 7.99 -6.25 8.99
CA CYS A 105 7.69 -7.52 9.63
C CYS A 105 8.54 -7.77 10.89
N PHE A 106 9.84 -7.49 10.81
CA PHE A 106 10.72 -7.56 11.95
C PHE A 106 10.32 -6.58 13.06
N GLY A 107 10.08 -5.31 12.72
CA GLY A 107 9.68 -4.29 13.69
C GLY A 107 8.39 -4.65 14.40
N ALA A 108 7.37 -5.10 13.68
CA ALA A 108 6.11 -5.54 14.25
C ALA A 108 6.28 -6.78 15.16
N ALA A 109 7.01 -7.78 14.67
CA ALA A 109 7.28 -8.99 15.46
C ALA A 109 8.02 -8.67 16.76
N LEU A 110 9.01 -7.77 16.72
CA LEU A 110 9.73 -7.31 17.90
C LEU A 110 8.83 -6.58 18.89
N ALA A 111 7.95 -5.70 18.40
CA ALA A 111 7.00 -4.98 19.24
C ALA A 111 5.98 -5.92 19.90
N ILE A 112 5.48 -6.92 19.19
CA ILE A 112 4.57 -7.94 19.74
C ILE A 112 5.29 -8.81 20.77
N LEU A 113 6.53 -9.26 20.48
CA LEU A 113 7.34 -10.05 21.39
C LEU A 113 7.56 -9.31 22.73
N THR A 114 7.79 -8.00 22.67
CA THR A 114 8.00 -7.15 23.85
C THR A 114 6.70 -6.67 24.53
N GLY A 115 5.54 -7.16 24.07
CA GLY A 115 4.24 -6.85 24.69
C GLY A 115 3.77 -5.41 24.48
N GLN A 116 4.20 -4.74 23.40
CA GLN A 116 3.86 -3.36 23.12
C GLN A 116 2.41 -3.20 22.63
N SER A 117 1.86 -1.99 22.80
CA SER A 117 0.53 -1.65 22.31
C SER A 117 0.44 -1.69 20.77
N THR A 118 -0.78 -1.84 20.23
CA THR A 118 -1.03 -1.85 18.78
C THR A 118 -0.46 -0.62 18.06
N VAL A 119 -0.51 0.56 18.69
CA VAL A 119 0.08 1.77 18.15
C VAL A 119 1.60 1.65 18.04
N MET A 120 2.24 1.09 19.07
CA MET A 120 3.69 0.86 19.06
C MET A 120 4.10 -0.20 18.04
N VAL A 121 3.28 -1.23 17.80
CA VAL A 121 3.51 -2.19 16.70
C VAL A 121 3.59 -1.46 15.36
N THR A 122 2.66 -0.54 15.08
CA THR A 122 2.70 0.28 13.87
C THR A 122 3.95 1.16 13.79
N VAL A 123 4.34 1.81 14.89
CA VAL A 123 5.54 2.65 14.95
C VAL A 123 6.82 1.84 14.72
N PHE A 124 6.97 0.70 15.39
CA PHE A 124 8.13 -0.18 15.22
C PHE A 124 8.21 -0.73 13.80
N ALA A 125 7.08 -1.16 13.22
CA ALA A 125 7.01 -1.62 11.84
C ALA A 125 7.44 -0.52 10.85
N PHE A 126 6.92 0.69 11.04
CA PHE A 126 7.25 1.83 10.19
C PHE A 126 8.74 2.21 10.26
N LEU A 127 9.28 2.36 11.47
CA LEU A 127 10.68 2.74 11.67
C LEU A 127 11.64 1.66 11.20
N ALA A 128 11.36 0.38 11.47
CA ALA A 128 12.19 -0.72 11.01
C ALA A 128 12.15 -0.89 9.48
N SER A 129 11.02 -0.59 8.83
CA SER A 129 10.91 -0.51 7.38
C SER A 129 11.82 0.57 6.80
N LEU A 130 11.78 1.77 7.34
CA LEU A 130 12.65 2.87 6.91
C LEU A 130 14.13 2.55 7.16
N LEU A 131 14.45 1.95 8.32
CA LEU A 131 15.81 1.50 8.65
C LEU A 131 16.33 0.47 7.64
N SER A 132 15.50 -0.51 7.28
CA SER A 132 15.85 -1.53 6.28
C SER A 132 16.27 -0.88 4.95
N VAL A 133 15.46 0.03 4.41
CA VAL A 133 15.78 0.71 3.16
C VAL A 133 16.98 1.65 3.30
N ALA A 134 17.16 2.31 4.44
CA ALA A 134 18.34 3.11 4.72
C ALA A 134 19.62 2.24 4.68
N LEU A 135 19.59 1.06 5.28
CA LEU A 135 20.71 0.09 5.23
C LEU A 135 20.98 -0.37 3.80
N VAL A 136 19.94 -0.68 3.01
CA VAL A 136 20.07 -1.04 1.59
C VAL A 136 20.76 0.08 0.81
N TYR A 137 20.35 1.33 1.03
CA TYR A 137 20.94 2.47 0.36
C TYR A 137 22.40 2.70 0.76
N LEU A 138 22.74 2.53 2.04
CA LEU A 138 24.12 2.66 2.55
C LEU A 138 25.04 1.57 1.98
N VAL A 139 24.58 0.32 1.94
CA VAL A 139 25.34 -0.80 1.37
C VAL A 139 25.47 -0.64 -0.14
N GLY A 140 24.39 -0.36 -0.85
CA GLY A 140 24.37 -0.18 -2.29
C GLY A 140 25.24 0.99 -2.78
N ARG A 141 25.42 2.04 -1.97
CA ARG A 141 26.29 3.18 -2.29
C ARG A 141 27.78 2.82 -2.33
N ARG A 142 28.21 1.79 -1.58
CA ARG A 142 29.61 1.37 -1.51
C ARG A 142 30.04 0.47 -2.66
N SER A 143 29.13 -0.07 -3.42
CA SER A 143 29.41 -0.97 -4.54
C SER A 143 29.98 -0.20 -5.74
N ARG A 144 30.91 -0.83 -6.47
CA ARG A 144 31.56 -0.27 -7.67
C ARG A 144 30.88 -0.61 -8.99
N GLY A 145 29.75 -1.33 -8.96
CA GLY A 145 28.99 -1.76 -10.15
C GLY A 145 27.84 -0.83 -10.55
N SER A 146 26.97 -1.33 -11.40
CA SER A 146 25.72 -0.66 -11.76
C SER A 146 24.92 -0.37 -10.50
N ARG A 147 24.50 0.88 -10.33
CA ARG A 147 23.80 1.35 -9.14
C ARG A 147 22.48 0.62 -8.90
N VAL A 148 21.78 0.31 -9.98
CA VAL A 148 20.51 -0.45 -9.93
C VAL A 148 20.75 -1.86 -9.41
N VAL A 149 21.72 -2.58 -9.98
CA VAL A 149 22.06 -3.95 -9.56
C VAL A 149 22.54 -3.97 -8.11
N SER A 150 23.36 -3.00 -7.71
CA SER A 150 23.87 -2.90 -6.34
C SER A 150 22.76 -2.69 -5.31
N LEU A 151 21.75 -1.85 -5.63
CA LEU A 151 20.59 -1.65 -4.75
C LEU A 151 19.72 -2.91 -4.67
N LEU A 152 19.52 -3.62 -5.79
CA LEU A 152 18.77 -4.87 -5.81
C LEU A 152 19.43 -5.95 -4.96
N LEU A 153 20.74 -6.17 -5.13
CA LEU A 153 21.49 -7.16 -4.35
C LEU A 153 21.53 -6.79 -2.86
N ALA A 154 21.72 -5.51 -2.53
CA ALA A 154 21.66 -5.03 -1.16
C ALA A 154 20.27 -5.23 -0.56
N GLY A 155 19.18 -5.02 -1.34
CA GLY A 155 17.81 -5.27 -0.93
C GLY A 155 17.55 -6.73 -0.58
N ILE A 156 17.99 -7.66 -1.42
CA ILE A 156 17.90 -9.10 -1.18
C ILE A 156 18.67 -9.46 0.10
N MET A 157 19.88 -8.98 0.26
CA MET A 157 20.73 -9.27 1.43
C MET A 157 20.10 -8.75 2.73
N VAL A 158 19.73 -7.47 2.78
CA VAL A 158 19.13 -6.85 3.96
C VAL A 158 17.75 -7.45 4.25
N GLY A 159 16.93 -7.69 3.23
CA GLY A 159 15.63 -8.35 3.37
C GLY A 159 15.75 -9.74 3.96
N SER A 160 16.74 -10.55 3.50
CA SER A 160 17.01 -11.89 4.05
C SER A 160 17.45 -11.82 5.51
N LEU A 161 18.26 -10.82 5.88
CA LEU A 161 18.69 -10.62 7.27
C LEU A 161 17.48 -10.32 8.18
N PHE A 162 16.62 -9.37 7.81
CA PHE A 162 15.40 -9.06 8.57
C PHE A 162 14.43 -10.23 8.63
N SER A 163 14.31 -11.02 7.54
CA SER A 163 13.50 -12.23 7.52
C SER A 163 14.02 -13.30 8.48
N ALA A 164 15.35 -13.49 8.53
CA ALA A 164 15.98 -14.40 9.49
C ALA A 164 15.76 -13.95 10.94
N CYS A 165 15.90 -12.65 11.22
CA CYS A 165 15.60 -12.07 12.53
C CYS A 165 14.12 -12.27 12.92
N THR A 166 13.18 -12.06 11.98
CA THR A 166 11.75 -12.32 12.20
C THR A 166 11.49 -13.80 12.52
N SER A 167 12.16 -14.71 11.81
CA SER A 167 12.05 -16.15 12.06
C SER A 167 12.58 -16.52 13.43
N TYR A 168 13.68 -15.91 13.88
CA TYR A 168 14.20 -16.10 15.25
C TYR A 168 13.21 -15.60 16.31
N ILE A 169 12.58 -14.42 16.10
CA ILE A 169 11.54 -13.92 17.01
C ILE A 169 10.39 -14.93 17.11
N LYS A 170 9.93 -15.49 15.98
CA LYS A 170 8.85 -16.51 15.98
C LYS A 170 9.25 -17.78 16.72
N LEU A 171 10.53 -18.14 16.72
CA LEU A 171 11.05 -19.31 17.44
C LEU A 171 10.99 -19.12 18.96
N VAL A 172 11.27 -17.91 19.46
CA VAL A 172 11.32 -17.62 20.90
C VAL A 172 10.01 -17.05 21.46
N ALA A 173 9.04 -16.73 20.59
CA ALA A 173 7.74 -16.20 20.98
C ALA A 173 6.88 -17.24 21.70
N ASP A 174 6.04 -16.78 22.65
CA ASP A 174 5.05 -17.65 23.30
C ASP A 174 4.13 -18.30 22.26
N PRO A 175 4.08 -19.66 22.22
CA PRO A 175 3.29 -20.38 21.21
C PRO A 175 1.78 -20.15 21.34
N ALA A 176 1.28 -19.84 22.54
CA ALA A 176 -0.15 -19.69 22.79
C ALA A 176 -0.69 -18.30 22.40
N ASN A 177 0.10 -17.24 22.60
CA ASN A 177 -0.39 -15.86 22.47
C ASN A 177 0.39 -15.07 21.39
N GLN A 178 1.72 -14.98 21.52
CA GLN A 178 2.53 -14.09 20.69
C GLN A 178 2.73 -14.62 19.27
N LEU A 179 3.01 -15.92 19.12
CA LEU A 179 3.26 -16.52 17.81
C LEU A 179 2.04 -16.45 16.88
N PRO A 180 0.81 -16.77 17.32
CA PRO A 180 -0.39 -16.55 16.51
C PRO A 180 -0.60 -15.09 16.12
N GLN A 181 -0.38 -14.15 17.06
CA GLN A 181 -0.52 -12.73 16.81
C GLN A 181 0.49 -12.21 15.77
N ILE A 182 1.76 -12.59 15.88
CA ILE A 182 2.79 -12.28 14.89
C ILE A 182 2.42 -12.86 13.54
N THR A 183 2.03 -14.13 13.50
CA THR A 183 1.69 -14.83 12.26
C THR A 183 0.51 -14.16 11.56
N TYR A 184 -0.56 -13.83 12.30
CA TYR A 184 -1.73 -13.13 11.76
C TYR A 184 -1.37 -11.73 11.23
N TRP A 185 -0.53 -10.97 11.97
CA TRP A 185 -0.07 -9.66 11.53
C TRP A 185 0.72 -9.74 10.22
N LEU A 186 1.59 -10.75 10.07
CA LEU A 186 2.38 -10.97 8.87
C LEU A 186 1.53 -11.30 7.64
N MET A 187 0.33 -11.87 7.82
CA MET A 187 -0.57 -12.19 6.71
C MET A 187 -1.31 -10.97 6.14
N GLY A 188 -1.26 -9.84 6.84
CA GLY A 188 -1.92 -8.59 6.45
C GLY A 188 -3.42 -8.58 6.64
N SER A 189 -3.91 -7.54 7.31
CA SER A 189 -5.34 -7.35 7.61
C SER A 189 -5.65 -5.87 7.82
N LEU A 190 -6.89 -5.47 7.51
CA LEU A 190 -7.44 -4.16 7.86
C LEU A 190 -8.43 -4.24 9.04
N SER A 191 -8.47 -5.39 9.73
CA SER A 191 -9.32 -5.59 10.89
C SER A 191 -8.89 -4.69 12.06
N GLY A 192 -9.86 -4.16 12.79
CA GLY A 192 -9.59 -3.31 13.96
C GLY A 192 -9.02 -1.92 13.63
N THR A 193 -9.07 -1.48 12.36
CA THR A 193 -8.64 -0.15 11.94
C THR A 193 -9.39 0.94 12.70
N ARG A 194 -8.66 1.93 13.21
CA ARG A 194 -9.20 3.11 13.89
C ARG A 194 -8.85 4.39 13.12
N MET A 195 -9.62 5.47 13.32
CA MET A 195 -9.44 6.72 12.59
C MET A 195 -8.04 7.36 12.77
N HIS A 196 -7.40 7.19 13.93
CA HIS A 196 -6.01 7.69 14.11
C HIS A 196 -5.00 6.95 13.22
N THR A 197 -5.21 5.65 12.96
CA THR A 197 -4.39 4.86 12.02
C THR A 197 -4.59 5.35 10.58
N VAL A 198 -5.84 5.68 10.22
CA VAL A 198 -6.16 6.30 8.91
C VAL A 198 -5.47 7.66 8.76
N ALA A 199 -5.54 8.50 9.81
CA ALA A 199 -4.88 9.82 9.79
C ALA A 199 -3.36 9.71 9.62
N PHE A 200 -2.71 8.80 10.34
CA PHE A 200 -1.28 8.51 10.17
C PHE A 200 -0.97 8.07 8.73
N ALA A 201 -1.71 7.10 8.22
CA ALA A 201 -1.55 6.64 6.83
C ALA A 201 -1.76 7.78 5.83
N ALA A 202 -2.81 8.58 5.99
CA ALA A 202 -3.12 9.70 5.09
C ALA A 202 -1.99 10.75 5.03
N VAL A 203 -1.40 11.10 6.17
CA VAL A 203 -0.26 12.04 6.22
C VAL A 203 0.96 11.46 5.49
N CYS A 204 1.32 10.20 5.77
CA CYS A 204 2.44 9.54 5.11
C CYS A 204 2.20 9.37 3.60
N MET A 205 0.95 8.99 3.21
CA MET A 205 0.55 8.85 1.81
C MET A 205 0.61 10.20 1.08
N ALA A 206 0.10 11.26 1.68
CA ALA A 206 0.20 12.60 1.10
C ALA A 206 1.66 13.04 0.92
N ALA A 207 2.51 12.81 1.93
CA ALA A 207 3.93 13.13 1.87
C ALA A 207 4.69 12.35 0.79
N GLY A 208 4.34 11.09 0.55
CA GLY A 208 4.98 10.26 -0.48
C GLY A 208 4.39 10.46 -1.87
N LEU A 209 3.06 10.54 -1.99
CA LEU A 209 2.38 10.61 -3.28
C LEU A 209 2.50 11.99 -3.95
N THR A 210 2.42 13.08 -3.16
CA THR A 210 2.49 14.45 -3.72
C THR A 210 3.77 14.69 -4.52
N PRO A 211 4.99 14.41 -3.99
CA PRO A 211 6.20 14.57 -4.79
C PRO A 211 6.23 13.67 -6.04
N LEU A 212 5.72 12.42 -5.96
CA LEU A 212 5.62 11.54 -7.13
C LEU A 212 4.71 12.13 -8.21
N LEU A 213 3.58 12.71 -7.83
CA LEU A 213 2.67 13.38 -8.77
C LEU A 213 3.30 14.64 -9.39
N LEU A 214 4.07 15.41 -8.64
CA LEU A 214 4.79 16.58 -9.14
C LEU A 214 5.94 16.19 -10.08
N LEU A 215 6.63 15.09 -9.78
CA LEU A 215 7.79 14.60 -10.54
C LEU A 215 7.41 13.67 -11.69
N ARG A 216 6.12 13.31 -11.84
CA ARG A 216 5.64 12.32 -12.82
C ARG A 216 6.11 12.58 -14.26
N TRP A 217 6.24 13.85 -14.66
CA TRP A 217 6.79 14.18 -15.98
C TRP A 217 8.29 13.85 -16.08
N ARG A 218 9.08 14.19 -15.04
CA ARG A 218 10.51 13.91 -15.01
C ARG A 218 10.79 12.41 -14.94
N MET A 219 9.88 11.60 -14.42
CA MET A 219 10.02 10.15 -14.37
C MET A 219 10.03 9.52 -15.77
N ASN A 220 9.36 10.11 -16.76
CA ASN A 220 9.45 9.66 -18.15
C ASN A 220 10.89 9.76 -18.69
N LEU A 221 11.66 10.72 -18.22
CA LEU A 221 13.05 10.89 -18.67
C LEU A 221 13.99 9.81 -18.12
N LEU A 222 13.66 9.19 -16.97
CA LEU A 222 14.43 8.06 -16.45
C LEU A 222 14.35 6.81 -17.35
N THR A 223 13.32 6.71 -18.18
CA THR A 223 13.14 5.56 -19.09
C THR A 223 13.97 5.67 -20.37
N LEU A 224 14.44 6.86 -20.72
CA LEU A 224 15.26 7.09 -21.92
C LEU A 224 16.74 6.66 -21.75
N GLY A 225 17.18 6.52 -20.50
CA GLY A 225 18.58 6.27 -20.18
C GLY A 225 19.20 7.38 -19.34
N GLU A 226 20.36 7.10 -18.74
CA GLU A 226 20.99 8.06 -17.81
C GLU A 226 21.68 9.22 -18.56
N GLU A 227 22.28 8.94 -19.71
CA GLU A 227 22.98 9.93 -20.51
C GLU A 227 22.01 10.89 -21.20
N GLU A 228 20.96 10.35 -21.80
CA GLU A 228 19.90 11.14 -22.44
C GLU A 228 19.16 12.03 -21.44
N ALA A 229 18.80 11.49 -20.26
CA ALA A 229 18.15 12.27 -19.21
C ALA A 229 19.03 13.41 -18.69
N ARG A 230 20.36 13.20 -18.62
CA ARG A 230 21.33 14.24 -18.21
C ARG A 230 21.47 15.31 -19.29
N SER A 231 21.50 14.95 -20.56
CA SER A 231 21.57 15.91 -21.68
C SER A 231 20.36 16.83 -21.73
N MET A 232 19.20 16.37 -21.22
CA MET A 232 18.00 17.16 -21.01
C MET A 232 17.99 18.01 -19.72
N GLY A 233 19.13 18.09 -19.01
CA GLY A 233 19.30 18.91 -17.81
C GLY A 233 18.71 18.32 -16.53
N VAL A 234 18.36 17.01 -16.50
CA VAL A 234 17.81 16.37 -15.32
C VAL A 234 18.91 15.75 -14.46
N ASN A 235 18.95 16.12 -13.18
CA ASN A 235 19.79 15.43 -12.20
C ASN A 235 19.18 14.05 -11.86
N THR A 236 19.58 13.03 -12.62
CA THR A 236 19.05 11.66 -12.49
C THR A 236 19.33 11.05 -11.13
N ARG A 237 20.44 11.42 -10.47
CA ARG A 237 20.79 10.94 -9.13
C ARG A 237 19.79 11.45 -8.09
N LEU A 238 19.52 12.75 -8.10
CA LEU A 238 18.56 13.36 -7.16
C LEU A 238 17.13 12.86 -7.44
N LEU A 239 16.74 12.78 -8.70
CA LEU A 239 15.41 12.28 -9.09
C LEU A 239 15.19 10.84 -8.62
N ARG A 240 16.13 9.92 -8.87
CA ARG A 240 16.05 8.53 -8.40
C ARG A 240 15.98 8.47 -6.88
N PHE A 241 16.83 9.23 -6.18
CA PHE A 241 16.80 9.26 -4.71
C PHE A 241 15.44 9.71 -4.18
N THR A 242 14.88 10.79 -4.71
CA THR A 242 13.57 11.32 -4.29
C THR A 242 12.46 10.31 -4.58
N VAL A 243 12.46 9.68 -5.77
CA VAL A 243 11.45 8.68 -6.13
C VAL A 243 11.54 7.45 -5.22
N ILE A 244 12.75 6.95 -4.93
CA ILE A 244 12.94 5.84 -3.99
C ILE A 244 12.45 6.23 -2.58
N LEU A 245 12.80 7.41 -2.10
CA LEU A 245 12.39 7.88 -0.77
C LEU A 245 10.86 7.95 -0.65
N CYS A 246 10.19 8.54 -1.64
CA CYS A 246 8.73 8.61 -1.69
C CYS A 246 8.09 7.23 -1.77
N ALA A 247 8.58 6.35 -2.64
CA ALA A 247 8.07 4.99 -2.78
C ALA A 247 8.29 4.17 -1.50
N THR A 248 9.44 4.36 -0.84
CA THR A 248 9.71 3.74 0.48
C THR A 248 8.73 4.22 1.54
N LEU A 249 8.48 5.52 1.60
CA LEU A 249 7.53 6.09 2.57
C LEU A 249 6.12 5.53 2.37
N LEU A 250 5.67 5.44 1.11
CA LEU A 250 4.38 4.84 0.75
C LEU A 250 4.32 3.36 1.16
N THR A 251 5.36 2.58 0.86
CA THR A 251 5.42 1.16 1.21
C THR A 251 5.49 0.96 2.73
N ALA A 252 6.37 1.68 3.41
CA ALA A 252 6.54 1.59 4.86
C ALA A 252 5.25 1.93 5.61
N ALA A 253 4.57 3.02 5.21
CA ALA A 253 3.30 3.41 5.81
C ALA A 253 2.20 2.38 5.54
N SER A 254 2.10 1.87 4.30
CA SER A 254 1.13 0.83 3.95
C SER A 254 1.32 -0.42 4.79
N VAL A 255 2.54 -0.99 4.82
CA VAL A 255 2.81 -2.23 5.54
C VAL A 255 2.68 -2.04 7.06
N ALA A 256 3.08 -0.90 7.61
CA ALA A 256 2.97 -0.63 9.04
C ALA A 256 1.52 -0.62 9.56
N VAL A 257 0.56 -0.24 8.72
CA VAL A 257 -0.86 -0.14 9.12
C VAL A 257 -1.71 -1.34 8.73
N SER A 258 -1.27 -2.11 7.73
CA SER A 258 -2.07 -3.23 7.18
C SER A 258 -1.38 -4.59 7.28
N GLY A 259 -0.13 -4.66 7.77
CA GLY A 259 0.69 -5.85 7.61
C GLY A 259 1.13 -6.06 6.15
N MET A 260 1.67 -7.22 5.83
CA MET A 260 2.23 -7.50 4.52
C MET A 260 1.14 -7.81 3.50
N ILE A 261 0.90 -6.89 2.57
CA ILE A 261 0.00 -7.07 1.42
C ILE A 261 0.88 -7.06 0.16
N GLY A 262 1.10 -8.24 -0.41
CA GLY A 262 1.88 -8.42 -1.63
C GLY A 262 1.04 -8.23 -2.90
N TRP A 263 1.68 -8.33 -4.08
CA TRP A 263 1.11 -8.36 -5.42
C TRP A 263 0.47 -7.06 -5.92
N VAL A 264 -0.15 -6.24 -5.05
CA VAL A 264 -0.84 -4.99 -5.44
C VAL A 264 0.11 -4.07 -6.22
N GLY A 265 1.30 -3.79 -5.66
CA GLY A 265 2.28 -2.92 -6.30
C GLY A 265 2.99 -3.52 -7.50
N LEU A 266 2.78 -4.79 -7.81
CA LEU A 266 3.30 -5.46 -9.00
C LEU A 266 2.24 -5.52 -10.11
N VAL A 267 1.06 -6.02 -9.78
CA VAL A 267 -0.02 -6.33 -10.71
C VAL A 267 -0.72 -5.06 -11.20
N ILE A 268 -1.06 -4.15 -10.30
CA ILE A 268 -1.82 -2.95 -10.67
C ILE A 268 -1.07 -2.04 -11.65
N PRO A 269 0.23 -1.71 -11.45
CA PRO A 269 0.97 -0.96 -12.45
C PRO A 269 1.07 -1.65 -13.81
N HIS A 270 1.11 -2.99 -13.82
CA HIS A 270 1.12 -3.78 -15.04
C HIS A 270 -0.18 -3.56 -15.84
N PHE A 271 -1.34 -3.74 -15.19
CA PHE A 271 -2.64 -3.46 -15.82
C PHE A 271 -2.78 -2.02 -16.29
N CYS A 272 -2.35 -1.08 -15.46
CA CYS A 272 -2.43 0.33 -15.84
C CYS A 272 -1.57 0.63 -17.08
N ARG A 273 -0.42 -0.03 -17.26
CA ARG A 273 0.36 0.12 -18.51
C ARG A 273 -0.35 -0.44 -19.73
N MET A 274 -1.05 -1.55 -19.61
CA MET A 274 -1.84 -2.10 -20.72
C MET A 274 -2.98 -1.15 -21.14
N LEU A 275 -3.60 -0.44 -20.19
CA LEU A 275 -4.74 0.43 -20.44
C LEU A 275 -4.34 1.86 -20.83
N PHE A 276 -3.29 2.42 -20.22
CA PHE A 276 -2.90 3.83 -20.31
C PHE A 276 -1.54 4.06 -20.97
N GLY A 277 -0.81 2.98 -21.29
CA GLY A 277 0.54 3.05 -21.85
C GLY A 277 1.61 3.39 -20.81
N TYR A 278 2.78 3.83 -21.27
CA TYR A 278 3.98 4.01 -20.44
C TYR A 278 4.22 5.47 -20.00
N ASP A 279 3.30 6.39 -20.26
CA ASP A 279 3.44 7.79 -19.83
C ASP A 279 3.12 7.93 -18.33
N TYR A 280 4.14 8.19 -17.51
CA TYR A 280 4.03 8.33 -16.06
C TYR A 280 3.15 9.49 -15.60
N ARG A 281 2.89 10.47 -16.45
CA ARG A 281 1.92 11.54 -16.18
C ARG A 281 0.52 10.97 -15.89
N ARG A 282 0.20 9.85 -16.52
CA ARG A 282 -1.08 9.15 -16.44
C ARG A 282 -0.99 7.90 -15.59
N LEU A 283 0.12 7.18 -15.75
CA LEU A 283 0.31 5.89 -15.11
C LEU A 283 0.27 5.98 -13.58
N ILE A 284 0.90 7.01 -12.96
CA ILE A 284 0.89 7.15 -11.51
C ILE A 284 -0.52 7.44 -10.95
N PRO A 285 -1.28 8.45 -11.45
CA PRO A 285 -2.65 8.66 -10.99
C PRO A 285 -3.56 7.47 -11.25
N ALA A 286 -3.46 6.83 -12.43
CA ALA A 286 -4.24 5.66 -12.78
C ALA A 286 -3.94 4.49 -11.84
N ALA A 287 -2.66 4.20 -11.58
CA ALA A 287 -2.26 3.15 -10.65
C ALA A 287 -2.76 3.42 -9.23
N ALA A 288 -2.71 4.67 -8.77
CA ALA A 288 -3.22 5.07 -7.47
C ALA A 288 -4.73 4.80 -7.34
N LEU A 289 -5.53 5.24 -8.31
CA LEU A 289 -6.99 5.03 -8.31
C LEU A 289 -7.36 3.56 -8.47
N PHE A 290 -6.70 2.86 -9.38
CA PHE A 290 -6.98 1.44 -9.63
C PHE A 290 -6.57 0.57 -8.44
N GLY A 291 -5.44 0.89 -7.80
CA GLY A 291 -4.99 0.21 -6.58
C GLY A 291 -5.94 0.41 -5.41
N ALA A 292 -6.46 1.62 -5.21
CA ALA A 292 -7.49 1.90 -4.22
C ALA A 292 -8.75 1.06 -4.47
N SER A 293 -9.26 1.06 -5.71
CA SER A 293 -10.43 0.27 -6.11
C SER A 293 -10.22 -1.23 -5.91
N PHE A 294 -9.06 -1.74 -6.33
CA PHE A 294 -8.71 -3.15 -6.19
C PHE A 294 -8.69 -3.59 -4.72
N LEU A 295 -8.05 -2.81 -3.84
CA LEU A 295 -7.94 -3.21 -2.45
C LEU A 295 -9.26 -3.12 -1.70
N ILE A 296 -10.18 -2.20 -2.07
CA ILE A 296 -11.55 -2.18 -1.55
C ILE A 296 -12.26 -3.49 -1.92
N ILE A 297 -12.20 -3.91 -3.20
CA ILE A 297 -12.84 -5.14 -3.66
C ILE A 297 -12.28 -6.36 -2.92
N VAL A 298 -10.96 -6.43 -2.78
CA VAL A 298 -10.32 -7.55 -2.06
C VAL A 298 -10.71 -7.54 -0.57
N ASP A 299 -10.80 -6.38 0.06
CA ASP A 299 -11.25 -6.25 1.45
C ASP A 299 -12.72 -6.66 1.62
N ASP A 300 -13.58 -6.29 0.68
CA ASP A 300 -14.99 -6.71 0.69
C ASP A 300 -15.11 -8.24 0.56
N ILE A 301 -14.34 -8.86 -0.34
CA ILE A 301 -14.28 -10.32 -0.46
C ILE A 301 -13.76 -10.95 0.85
N ALA A 302 -12.68 -10.38 1.43
CA ALA A 302 -12.09 -10.88 2.68
C ALA A 302 -13.10 -10.93 3.83
N ARG A 303 -14.02 -9.96 3.89
CA ARG A 303 -15.05 -9.86 4.92
C ARG A 303 -16.26 -10.76 4.70
N LEU A 304 -16.58 -11.05 3.45
CA LEU A 304 -17.84 -11.71 3.07
C LEU A 304 -17.67 -13.20 2.75
N ALA A 305 -16.48 -13.64 2.30
CA ALA A 305 -16.28 -14.98 1.76
C ALA A 305 -16.39 -16.10 2.81
N THR A 306 -16.04 -15.84 4.06
CA THR A 306 -16.04 -16.87 5.13
C THR A 306 -16.55 -16.33 6.45
N GLY A 307 -16.88 -17.25 7.40
CA GLY A 307 -17.26 -16.90 8.77
C GLY A 307 -16.17 -16.20 9.59
N GLY A 308 -14.86 -16.41 9.26
CA GLY A 308 -13.71 -15.64 9.71
C GLY A 308 -13.26 -14.63 8.64
N GLU A 309 -12.44 -13.64 8.97
CA GLU A 309 -11.83 -12.76 7.97
C GLU A 309 -10.64 -13.47 7.32
N ILE A 310 -10.60 -13.48 5.98
CA ILE A 310 -9.44 -14.00 5.25
C ILE A 310 -8.37 -12.89 5.24
N PRO A 311 -7.11 -13.19 5.64
CA PRO A 311 -6.02 -12.23 5.52
C PRO A 311 -5.84 -11.72 4.09
N LEU A 312 -5.65 -10.40 3.94
CA LEU A 312 -5.58 -9.76 2.63
C LEU A 312 -4.39 -10.23 1.79
N GLY A 313 -3.25 -10.51 2.44
CA GLY A 313 -2.07 -11.04 1.75
C GLY A 313 -2.32 -12.38 1.05
N ILE A 314 -3.18 -13.23 1.62
CA ILE A 314 -3.58 -14.50 1.00
C ILE A 314 -4.42 -14.24 -0.25
N LEU A 315 -5.43 -13.38 -0.15
CA LEU A 315 -6.33 -13.08 -1.27
C LEU A 315 -5.59 -12.36 -2.41
N THR A 316 -4.75 -11.38 -2.06
CA THR A 316 -3.97 -10.68 -3.10
C THR A 316 -2.98 -11.60 -3.80
N ALA A 317 -2.43 -12.62 -3.11
CA ALA A 317 -1.57 -13.62 -3.73
C ALA A 317 -2.37 -14.56 -4.64
N LEU A 318 -3.53 -15.05 -4.19
CA LEU A 318 -4.39 -15.94 -4.97
C LEU A 318 -4.93 -15.27 -6.25
N ILE A 319 -5.18 -13.97 -6.21
CA ILE A 319 -5.63 -13.20 -7.36
C ILE A 319 -4.45 -12.75 -8.22
N GLY A 320 -3.40 -12.22 -7.58
CA GLY A 320 -2.30 -11.57 -8.26
C GLY A 320 -1.39 -12.54 -9.03
N ALA A 321 -1.09 -13.72 -8.46
CA ALA A 321 -0.18 -14.67 -9.09
C ALA A 321 -0.74 -15.24 -10.42
N PRO A 322 -2.00 -15.73 -10.51
CA PRO A 322 -2.56 -16.20 -11.78
C PRO A 322 -2.70 -15.10 -12.82
N VAL A 323 -3.13 -13.92 -12.38
CA VAL A 323 -3.34 -12.79 -13.26
C VAL A 323 -2.04 -12.27 -13.86
N PHE A 324 -0.93 -12.39 -13.14
CA PHE A 324 0.39 -12.02 -13.63
C PHE A 324 0.99 -13.06 -14.58
N ALA A 325 0.54 -14.31 -14.49
CA ALA A 325 1.00 -15.42 -15.32
C ALA A 325 0.25 -15.53 -16.66
N ALA A 326 -0.92 -14.89 -16.80
CA ALA A 326 -1.76 -14.86 -17.99
C ALA A 326 -1.36 -13.76 -18.96
#